data_bf281eff9689131cb329c9cd2008fd35
#
_entry.id   bf281eff9689131cb329c9cd2008fd35
#
_cell.length_a   1.000
_cell.length_b   1.000
_cell.length_c   1.000
_cell.angle_alpha   90.00
_cell.angle_beta   90.00
_cell.angle_gamma   90.00
#
_symmetry.space_group_name_H-M   'P 1'
#
loop_
_entity.id
_entity.type
_entity.pdbx_description
1 polymer ?
#
loop_
_entity_poly.entity_id
_entity_poly.type
_entity_poly.pdbx_seq_one_letter_code
_entity_poly.pdbx_strand_id
1 'polypeptide(L)'
;RAILSTLTALIFCLLFGKYFISYIERKNFGQVIREFGPEKHLEKKGTPTMGGILILASVIFSCVCWGDLGNKFLWSIIFLIISFGVLGFLDDYLKLSRNSSDGLSGKKKLFWQTLFASIIVIFIYSTYSIPEEITLFLPFFKDFALNLGIFFVFLSIFIIVGTSNAVNLTDGLDGLAIMPSVMVAGGLGIIAYMSGNIIFAEYLNIAYLPGTEELLIICGALIGAGIGFLWFNTYPAQIFMGDVGSLSLGAALGGMAVILRQEVILAIMGGCLLYTSPSPRDDELS
;
A
#
# COMPACT_ATOMS: atom_id res chain seq x y z
N ARG A 1 13.52 15.52 6.99
CA ARG A 1 13.55 14.63 5.80
C ARG A 1 12.14 14.21 5.39
N ALA A 2 11.26 13.77 6.31
CA ALA A 2 9.91 13.30 6.00
C ALA A 2 9.04 14.33 5.24
N ILE A 3 9.01 15.59 5.70
CA ILE A 3 8.27 16.67 5.01
C ILE A 3 8.80 16.87 3.59
N LEU A 4 10.12 16.84 3.42
CA LEU A 4 10.74 16.96 2.10
C LEU A 4 10.39 15.76 1.21
N SER A 5 10.34 14.56 1.77
CA SER A 5 9.89 13.36 1.08
C SER A 5 8.44 13.50 0.59
N THR A 6 7.54 13.98 1.45
CA THR A 6 6.14 14.25 1.09
C THR A 6 6.03 15.26 -0.06
N LEU A 7 6.73 16.39 0.05
CA LEU A 7 6.69 17.42 -0.97
C LEU A 7 7.31 16.95 -2.30
N THR A 8 8.42 16.21 -2.24
CA THR A 8 9.06 15.67 -3.44
C THR A 8 8.15 14.71 -4.17
N ALA A 9 7.52 13.76 -3.46
CA ALA A 9 6.59 12.81 -4.05
C ALA A 9 5.34 13.49 -4.62
N LEU A 10 4.78 14.47 -3.90
CA LEU A 10 3.65 15.27 -4.35
C LEU A 10 3.97 16.02 -5.65
N ILE A 11 5.07 16.78 -5.65
CA ILE A 11 5.49 17.57 -6.80
C ILE A 11 5.79 16.67 -8.00
N PHE A 12 6.50 15.57 -7.78
CA PHE A 12 6.79 14.59 -8.84
C PHE A 12 5.49 14.07 -9.47
N CYS A 13 4.53 13.65 -8.65
CA CYS A 13 3.25 13.13 -9.13
C CYS A 13 2.48 14.19 -9.93
N LEU A 14 2.39 15.42 -9.45
CA LEU A 14 1.69 16.52 -10.15
C LEU A 14 2.37 16.93 -11.44
N LEU A 15 3.71 17.01 -11.47
CA LEU A 15 4.46 17.39 -12.66
C LEU A 15 4.37 16.34 -13.78
N PHE A 16 4.56 15.08 -13.42
CA PHE A 16 4.57 13.99 -14.40
C PHE A 16 3.20 13.41 -14.70
N GLY A 17 2.18 13.67 -13.86
CA GLY A 17 0.85 13.08 -13.99
C GLY A 17 0.22 13.32 -15.34
N LYS A 18 0.13 14.56 -15.80
CA LYS A 18 -0.46 14.90 -17.12
C LYS A 18 0.29 14.23 -18.28
N TYR A 19 1.62 14.21 -18.25
CA TYR A 19 2.43 13.56 -19.30
C TYR A 19 2.19 12.05 -19.30
N PHE A 20 2.12 11.45 -18.13
CA PHE A 20 1.87 10.02 -17.97
C PHE A 20 0.47 9.64 -18.45
N ILE A 21 -0.58 10.37 -18.08
CA ILE A 21 -1.95 10.16 -18.56
C ILE A 21 -2.01 10.22 -20.08
N SER A 22 -1.48 11.29 -20.69
CA SER A 22 -1.44 11.43 -22.15
C SER A 22 -0.66 10.32 -22.85
N TYR A 23 0.39 9.78 -22.20
CA TYR A 23 1.13 8.64 -22.73
C TYR A 23 0.30 7.36 -22.72
N ILE A 24 -0.40 7.09 -21.63
CA ILE A 24 -1.27 5.90 -21.49
C ILE A 24 -2.46 5.97 -22.45
N GLU A 25 -3.09 7.14 -22.61
CA GLU A 25 -4.19 7.37 -23.55
C GLU A 25 -3.77 7.05 -25.00
N ARG A 26 -2.59 7.51 -25.42
CA ARG A 26 -2.05 7.23 -26.77
C ARG A 26 -1.81 5.74 -27.01
N LYS A 27 -1.61 4.95 -25.95
CA LYS A 27 -1.43 3.49 -26.02
C LYS A 27 -2.76 2.73 -25.99
N ASN A 28 -3.90 3.43 -25.88
CA ASN A 28 -5.24 2.84 -25.74
C ASN A 28 -5.35 1.86 -24.55
N PHE A 29 -4.67 2.14 -23.45
CA PHE A 29 -4.74 1.35 -22.22
C PHE A 29 -5.96 1.78 -21.39
N GLY A 30 -7.17 1.72 -21.99
CA GLY A 30 -8.43 1.98 -21.32
C GLY A 30 -8.93 0.75 -20.56
N GLN A 31 -9.59 0.97 -19.44
CA GLN A 31 -10.13 -0.13 -18.62
C GLN A 31 -11.22 -0.90 -19.36
N VAL A 32 -11.11 -2.22 -19.37
CA VAL A 32 -12.16 -3.12 -19.85
C VAL A 32 -13.17 -3.34 -18.74
N ILE A 33 -14.38 -2.78 -18.88
CA ILE A 33 -15.46 -2.89 -17.88
C ILE A 33 -16.27 -4.16 -18.14
N ARG A 34 -16.67 -4.87 -17.09
CA ARG A 34 -17.58 -6.02 -17.16
C ARG A 34 -18.96 -5.56 -17.64
N GLU A 35 -19.54 -6.27 -18.62
CA GLU A 35 -20.85 -5.92 -19.21
C GLU A 35 -22.04 -6.03 -18.24
N PHE A 36 -21.86 -6.64 -17.07
CA PHE A 36 -22.88 -6.88 -16.04
C PHE A 36 -22.78 -5.91 -14.84
N GLY A 37 -22.22 -4.70 -15.02
CA GLY A 37 -22.16 -3.68 -13.98
C GLY A 37 -23.31 -2.66 -14.09
N PRO A 38 -23.57 -1.83 -13.03
CA PRO A 38 -24.53 -0.73 -13.07
C PRO A 38 -24.27 0.22 -14.24
N GLU A 39 -25.33 0.83 -14.81
CA GLU A 39 -25.23 1.70 -16.00
C GLU A 39 -24.22 2.86 -15.84
N LYS A 40 -24.04 3.39 -14.64
CA LYS A 40 -23.04 4.41 -14.30
C LYS A 40 -21.58 3.96 -14.53
N HIS A 41 -21.31 2.65 -14.53
CA HIS A 41 -19.99 2.11 -14.87
C HIS A 41 -19.71 2.13 -16.39
N LEU A 42 -20.74 2.17 -17.23
CA LEU A 42 -20.58 2.23 -18.69
C LEU A 42 -20.04 3.60 -19.15
N GLU A 43 -20.31 4.68 -18.41
CA GLU A 43 -19.76 6.03 -18.68
C GLU A 43 -18.24 6.10 -18.49
N LYS A 44 -17.65 5.17 -17.73
CA LYS A 44 -16.21 5.08 -17.45
C LYS A 44 -15.42 4.26 -18.48
N LYS A 45 -16.09 3.77 -19.53
CA LYS A 45 -15.45 2.98 -20.60
C LYS A 45 -14.44 3.84 -21.35
N GLY A 46 -13.16 3.45 -21.23
CA GLY A 46 -12.07 4.16 -21.91
C GLY A 46 -11.18 5.00 -20.99
N THR A 47 -11.53 5.17 -19.69
CA THR A 47 -10.62 5.84 -18.74
C THR A 47 -9.33 5.01 -18.60
N PRO A 48 -8.14 5.65 -18.76
CA PRO A 48 -6.85 4.96 -18.62
C PRO A 48 -6.70 4.30 -17.25
N THR A 49 -6.04 3.17 -17.21
CA THR A 49 -5.68 2.45 -15.97
C THR A 49 -4.16 2.41 -15.79
N MET A 50 -3.64 1.70 -14.77
CA MET A 50 -2.22 1.62 -14.39
C MET A 50 -1.63 2.91 -13.81
N GLY A 51 -2.45 3.81 -13.28
CA GLY A 51 -1.98 5.03 -12.59
C GLY A 51 -1.07 4.76 -11.39
N GLY A 52 -1.14 3.55 -10.84
CA GLY A 52 -0.24 3.09 -9.78
C GLY A 52 1.24 3.20 -10.14
N ILE A 53 1.62 3.10 -11.42
CA ILE A 53 3.02 3.30 -11.85
C ILE A 53 3.52 4.69 -11.46
N LEU A 54 2.69 5.72 -11.63
CA LEU A 54 3.04 7.09 -11.24
C LEU A 54 3.23 7.22 -9.73
N ILE A 55 2.36 6.58 -8.94
CA ILE A 55 2.47 6.55 -7.48
C ILE A 55 3.79 5.88 -7.08
N LEU A 56 4.07 4.68 -7.60
CA LEU A 56 5.28 3.92 -7.26
C LEU A 56 6.55 4.69 -7.63
N ALA A 57 6.58 5.27 -8.85
CA ALA A 57 7.72 6.07 -9.29
C ALA A 57 7.96 7.27 -8.36
N SER A 58 6.89 7.98 -7.97
CA SER A 58 6.97 9.13 -7.05
C SER A 58 7.49 8.72 -5.67
N VAL A 59 6.99 7.60 -5.12
CA VAL A 59 7.41 7.07 -3.81
C VAL A 59 8.86 6.64 -3.85
N ILE A 60 9.25 5.81 -4.83
CA ILE A 60 10.62 5.28 -4.92
C ILE A 60 11.62 6.44 -5.13
N PHE A 61 11.32 7.37 -6.03
CA PHE A 61 12.17 8.53 -6.26
C PHE A 61 12.38 9.34 -4.98
N SER A 62 11.31 9.61 -4.25
CA SER A 62 11.37 10.36 -2.99
C SER A 62 12.14 9.60 -1.91
N CYS A 63 11.93 8.29 -1.77
CA CYS A 63 12.65 7.46 -0.80
C CYS A 63 14.16 7.39 -1.09
N VAL A 64 14.55 7.32 -2.36
CA VAL A 64 15.96 7.32 -2.76
C VAL A 64 16.62 8.68 -2.46
N CYS A 65 15.88 9.78 -2.63
CA CYS A 65 16.42 11.14 -2.36
C CYS A 65 16.59 11.43 -0.87
N TRP A 66 15.70 10.96 -0.01
CA TRP A 66 15.61 11.40 1.38
C TRP A 66 15.81 10.31 2.43
N GLY A 67 15.67 9.03 2.05
CA GLY A 67 15.83 7.88 2.93
C GLY A 67 17.29 7.56 3.23
N ASP A 68 17.52 6.92 4.36
CA ASP A 68 18.80 6.30 4.66
C ASP A 68 18.92 4.97 3.90
N LEU A 69 19.74 4.97 2.85
CA LEU A 69 19.96 3.79 2.01
C LEU A 69 20.70 2.64 2.75
N GLY A 70 21.23 2.89 3.95
CA GLY A 70 21.78 1.84 4.82
C GLY A 70 20.71 1.11 5.65
N ASN A 71 19.48 1.61 5.71
CA ASN A 71 18.44 1.06 6.56
C ASN A 71 17.76 -0.19 5.93
N LYS A 72 17.76 -1.31 6.67
CA LYS A 72 17.16 -2.58 6.22
C LYS A 72 15.64 -2.49 5.98
N PHE A 73 14.93 -1.71 6.79
CA PHE A 73 13.48 -1.58 6.71
C PHE A 73 13.03 -0.76 5.50
N LEU A 74 13.81 0.27 5.14
CA LEU A 74 13.58 1.06 3.92
C LEU A 74 13.58 0.13 2.69
N TRP A 75 14.62 -0.68 2.53
CA TRP A 75 14.72 -1.60 1.40
C TRP A 75 13.68 -2.72 1.42
N SER A 76 13.30 -3.18 2.61
CA SER A 76 12.23 -4.18 2.75
C SER A 76 10.90 -3.67 2.18
N ILE A 77 10.52 -2.43 2.51
CA ILE A 77 9.28 -1.85 1.98
C ILE A 77 9.40 -1.49 0.49
N ILE A 78 10.53 -0.96 0.03
CA ILE A 78 10.76 -0.71 -1.39
C ILE A 78 10.64 -2.02 -2.19
N PHE A 79 11.19 -3.13 -1.70
CA PHE A 79 11.05 -4.43 -2.34
C PHE A 79 9.58 -4.87 -2.43
N LEU A 80 8.79 -4.72 -1.35
CA LEU A 80 7.37 -5.03 -1.37
C LEU A 80 6.62 -4.16 -2.40
N ILE A 81 6.89 -2.85 -2.42
CA ILE A 81 6.29 -1.92 -3.39
C ILE A 81 6.57 -2.37 -4.82
N ILE A 82 7.83 -2.68 -5.13
CA ILE A 82 8.24 -3.06 -6.49
C ILE A 82 7.68 -4.43 -6.86
N SER A 83 7.83 -5.44 -6.02
CA SER A 83 7.42 -6.82 -6.34
C SER A 83 5.91 -6.96 -6.50
N PHE A 84 5.12 -6.34 -5.61
CA PHE A 84 3.67 -6.33 -5.74
C PHE A 84 3.19 -5.40 -6.87
N GLY A 85 3.92 -4.30 -7.11
CA GLY A 85 3.68 -3.43 -8.26
C GLY A 85 3.90 -4.14 -9.60
N VAL A 86 4.97 -4.91 -9.73
CA VAL A 86 5.23 -5.75 -10.92
C VAL A 86 4.13 -6.80 -11.09
N LEU A 87 3.69 -7.44 -10.01
CA LEU A 87 2.60 -8.42 -10.07
C LEU A 87 1.29 -7.76 -10.53
N GLY A 88 0.96 -6.59 -10.00
CA GLY A 88 -0.20 -5.81 -10.42
C GLY A 88 -0.09 -5.35 -11.87
N PHE A 89 1.10 -4.92 -12.30
CA PHE A 89 1.35 -4.55 -13.69
C PHE A 89 1.12 -5.73 -14.65
N LEU A 90 1.59 -6.92 -14.30
CA LEU A 90 1.35 -8.12 -15.11
C LEU A 90 -0.14 -8.46 -15.18
N ASP A 91 -0.88 -8.30 -14.08
CA ASP A 91 -2.32 -8.53 -14.03
C ASP A 91 -3.07 -7.54 -14.95
N ASP A 92 -2.82 -6.24 -14.78
CA ASP A 92 -3.44 -5.19 -15.59
C ASP A 92 -3.04 -5.31 -17.08
N TYR A 93 -1.78 -5.60 -17.36
CA TYR A 93 -1.31 -5.81 -18.74
C TYR A 93 -1.99 -6.99 -19.44
N LEU A 94 -2.20 -8.10 -18.72
CA LEU A 94 -2.91 -9.26 -19.27
C LEU A 94 -4.38 -8.96 -19.54
N LYS A 95 -5.06 -8.21 -18.67
CA LYS A 95 -6.44 -7.75 -18.89
C LYS A 95 -6.54 -6.92 -20.16
N LEU A 96 -5.64 -5.96 -20.34
CA LEU A 96 -5.59 -5.08 -21.51
C LEU A 96 -5.24 -5.85 -22.79
N SER A 97 -4.21 -6.68 -22.75
CA SER A 97 -3.74 -7.46 -23.92
C SER A 97 -4.79 -8.45 -24.43
N ARG A 98 -5.60 -9.01 -23.53
CA ARG A 98 -6.66 -9.98 -23.87
C ARG A 98 -8.01 -9.32 -24.13
N ASN A 99 -8.12 -8.01 -23.92
CA ASN A 99 -9.36 -7.25 -23.94
C ASN A 99 -10.48 -7.94 -23.12
N SER A 100 -10.10 -8.46 -21.96
CA SER A 100 -10.93 -9.26 -21.06
C SER A 100 -10.73 -8.79 -19.61
N SER A 101 -11.76 -8.95 -18.78
CA SER A 101 -11.65 -8.71 -17.33
C SER A 101 -10.81 -9.76 -16.61
N ASP A 102 -10.41 -10.86 -17.29
CA ASP A 102 -9.65 -11.96 -16.72
C ASP A 102 -8.14 -11.70 -16.81
N GLY A 103 -7.55 -11.27 -15.70
CA GLY A 103 -6.10 -11.12 -15.55
C GLY A 103 -5.38 -12.42 -15.17
N LEU A 104 -4.50 -12.35 -14.20
CA LEU A 104 -3.88 -13.52 -13.59
C LEU A 104 -4.91 -14.34 -12.82
N SER A 105 -4.82 -15.67 -12.90
CA SER A 105 -5.69 -16.51 -12.05
C SER A 105 -5.40 -16.25 -10.57
N GLY A 106 -6.45 -16.20 -9.73
CA GLY A 106 -6.34 -15.87 -8.32
C GLY A 106 -5.31 -16.74 -7.56
N LYS A 107 -5.21 -18.04 -7.91
CA LYS A 107 -4.21 -18.95 -7.33
C LYS A 107 -2.77 -18.52 -7.67
N LYS A 108 -2.51 -18.10 -8.90
CA LYS A 108 -1.18 -17.62 -9.32
C LYS A 108 -0.84 -16.30 -8.66
N LYS A 109 -1.82 -15.39 -8.57
CA LYS A 109 -1.67 -14.10 -7.90
C LYS A 109 -1.31 -14.31 -6.42
N LEU A 110 -2.08 -15.13 -5.71
CA LEU A 110 -1.84 -15.45 -4.30
C LEU A 110 -0.49 -16.14 -4.08
N PHE A 111 -0.08 -17.06 -4.96
CA PHE A 111 1.21 -17.74 -4.88
C PHE A 111 2.38 -16.73 -4.94
N TRP A 112 2.38 -15.82 -5.92
CA TRP A 112 3.44 -14.83 -6.05
C TRP A 112 3.45 -13.81 -4.91
N GLN A 113 2.28 -13.37 -4.46
CA GLN A 113 2.15 -12.48 -3.29
C GLN A 113 2.76 -13.15 -2.05
N THR A 114 2.40 -14.41 -1.79
CA THR A 114 2.94 -15.18 -0.66
C THR A 114 4.45 -15.37 -0.78
N LEU A 115 4.96 -15.65 -1.98
CA LEU A 115 6.40 -15.82 -2.22
C LEU A 115 7.17 -14.51 -1.90
N PHE A 116 6.74 -13.38 -2.44
CA PHE A 116 7.41 -12.09 -2.21
C PHE A 116 7.31 -11.64 -0.74
N ALA A 117 6.15 -11.82 -0.12
CA ALA A 117 5.98 -11.55 1.31
C ALA A 117 6.90 -12.45 2.15
N SER A 118 7.00 -13.75 1.83
CA SER A 118 7.88 -14.70 2.53
C SER A 118 9.35 -14.30 2.48
N ILE A 119 9.84 -13.84 1.33
CA ILE A 119 11.24 -13.40 1.18
C ILE A 119 11.54 -12.29 2.20
N ILE A 120 10.68 -11.27 2.27
CA ILE A 120 10.90 -10.14 3.18
C ILE A 120 10.70 -10.53 4.63
N VAL A 121 9.66 -11.30 4.95
CA VAL A 121 9.40 -11.70 6.34
C VAL A 121 10.51 -12.60 6.87
N ILE A 122 11.01 -13.53 6.08
CA ILE A 122 12.16 -14.38 6.45
C ILE A 122 13.42 -13.52 6.62
N PHE A 123 13.66 -12.53 5.75
CA PHE A 123 14.76 -11.59 5.90
C PHE A 123 14.65 -10.80 7.22
N ILE A 124 13.49 -10.24 7.54
CA ILE A 124 13.25 -9.52 8.81
C ILE A 124 13.47 -10.48 9.99
N TYR A 125 12.88 -11.68 9.94
CA TYR A 125 13.02 -12.69 10.98
C TYR A 125 14.46 -13.16 11.20
N SER A 126 15.27 -13.26 10.13
CA SER A 126 16.68 -13.65 10.23
C SER A 126 17.60 -12.53 10.72
N THR A 127 17.15 -11.28 10.62
CA THR A 127 17.94 -10.09 10.96
C THR A 127 17.40 -9.32 12.17
N TYR A 128 16.43 -9.88 12.91
CA TYR A 128 15.96 -9.22 14.14
C TYR A 128 17.07 -9.15 15.18
N SER A 129 17.10 -8.04 15.91
CA SER A 129 18.16 -7.75 16.89
C SER A 129 17.67 -7.84 18.33
N ILE A 130 16.37 -7.61 18.53
CA ILE A 130 15.74 -7.58 19.85
C ILE A 130 14.42 -8.38 19.83
N PRO A 131 14.02 -9.03 20.95
CA PRO A 131 12.82 -9.85 21.03
C PRO A 131 11.53 -9.09 20.68
N GLU A 132 11.50 -7.79 20.92
CA GLU A 132 10.37 -6.91 20.64
C GLU A 132 10.00 -6.89 19.16
N GLU A 133 10.99 -7.05 18.26
CA GLU A 133 10.77 -7.09 16.80
C GLU A 133 9.92 -8.29 16.33
N ILE A 134 9.75 -9.33 17.15
CA ILE A 134 8.95 -10.54 16.86
C ILE A 134 7.82 -10.76 17.88
N THR A 135 7.52 -9.75 18.69
CA THR A 135 6.50 -9.80 19.74
C THR A 135 5.23 -9.09 19.26
N LEU A 136 4.07 -9.72 19.44
CA LEU A 136 2.78 -9.11 19.17
C LEU A 136 2.33 -8.28 20.37
N PHE A 137 2.02 -7.01 20.13
CA PHE A 137 1.48 -6.10 21.13
C PHE A 137 -0.02 -5.86 20.90
N LEU A 138 -0.81 -5.94 21.96
CA LEU A 138 -2.22 -5.61 21.91
C LEU A 138 -2.43 -4.14 22.35
N PRO A 139 -3.01 -3.28 21.51
CA PRO A 139 -3.08 -1.84 21.77
C PRO A 139 -3.85 -1.46 23.03
N PHE A 140 -4.79 -2.31 23.46
CA PHE A 140 -5.61 -2.06 24.66
C PHE A 140 -5.07 -2.73 25.93
N PHE A 141 -4.11 -3.64 25.82
CA PHE A 141 -3.54 -4.41 26.92
C PHE A 141 -2.01 -4.27 26.89
N LYS A 142 -1.50 -3.16 27.41
CA LYS A 142 -0.08 -2.79 27.34
C LYS A 142 0.85 -3.83 27.98
N ASP A 143 0.38 -4.52 29.03
CA ASP A 143 1.15 -5.56 29.74
C ASP A 143 1.11 -6.92 29.03
N PHE A 144 0.29 -7.05 27.97
CA PHE A 144 0.18 -8.29 27.23
C PHE A 144 1.07 -8.23 25.98
N ALA A 145 2.22 -8.86 26.09
CA ALA A 145 3.18 -9.02 25.01
C ALA A 145 3.34 -10.52 24.70
N LEU A 146 2.96 -10.94 23.52
CA LEU A 146 3.04 -12.33 23.08
C LEU A 146 4.23 -12.50 22.13
N ASN A 147 5.29 -13.16 22.59
CA ASN A 147 6.37 -13.55 21.71
C ASN A 147 5.89 -14.64 20.74
N LEU A 148 5.86 -14.31 19.47
CA LEU A 148 5.32 -15.20 18.44
C LEU A 148 6.32 -16.27 17.97
N GLY A 149 7.62 -16.07 18.20
CA GLY A 149 8.63 -16.96 17.65
C GLY A 149 8.43 -17.21 16.15
N ILE A 150 8.39 -18.48 15.73
CA ILE A 150 8.19 -18.85 14.33
C ILE A 150 6.80 -18.47 13.78
N PHE A 151 5.79 -18.34 14.63
CA PHE A 151 4.44 -17.88 14.22
C PHE A 151 4.45 -16.46 13.68
N PHE A 152 5.45 -15.64 14.04
CA PHE A 152 5.67 -14.33 13.44
C PHE A 152 5.68 -14.41 11.91
N VAL A 153 6.38 -15.40 11.35
CA VAL A 153 6.52 -15.54 9.89
C VAL A 153 5.16 -15.75 9.23
N PHE A 154 4.36 -16.67 9.76
CA PHE A 154 3.05 -16.98 9.17
C PHE A 154 2.07 -15.81 9.30
N LEU A 155 2.00 -15.17 10.48
CA LEU A 155 1.14 -14.04 10.74
C LEU A 155 1.52 -12.85 9.84
N SER A 156 2.81 -12.54 9.74
CA SER A 156 3.31 -11.41 8.93
C SER A 156 3.01 -11.59 7.43
N ILE A 157 3.21 -12.80 6.89
CA ILE A 157 2.85 -13.10 5.50
C ILE A 157 1.35 -12.91 5.30
N PHE A 158 0.53 -13.44 6.21
CA PHE A 158 -0.93 -13.29 6.14
C PHE A 158 -1.35 -11.82 6.14
N ILE A 159 -0.74 -10.99 6.99
CA ILE A 159 -1.04 -9.55 7.08
C ILE A 159 -0.65 -8.84 5.80
N ILE A 160 0.57 -9.04 5.28
CA ILE A 160 1.03 -8.36 4.06
C ILE A 160 0.14 -8.73 2.87
N VAL A 161 -0.12 -10.02 2.67
CA VAL A 161 -0.96 -10.50 1.56
C VAL A 161 -2.41 -10.09 1.75
N GLY A 162 -2.93 -10.18 2.97
CA GLY A 162 -4.30 -9.79 3.32
C GLY A 162 -4.54 -8.30 3.08
N THR A 163 -3.64 -7.43 3.57
CA THR A 163 -3.75 -5.97 3.38
C THR A 163 -3.61 -5.59 1.91
N SER A 164 -2.71 -6.22 1.16
CA SER A 164 -2.58 -6.01 -0.27
C SER A 164 -3.88 -6.29 -1.01
N ASN A 165 -4.51 -7.43 -0.74
CA ASN A 165 -5.79 -7.77 -1.37
C ASN A 165 -6.96 -6.92 -0.83
N ALA A 166 -6.94 -6.51 0.43
CA ALA A 166 -7.95 -5.62 1.00
C ALA A 166 -7.96 -4.26 0.29
N VAL A 167 -6.80 -3.62 0.12
CA VAL A 167 -6.70 -2.34 -0.62
C VAL A 167 -7.12 -2.53 -2.08
N ASN A 168 -6.76 -3.65 -2.72
CA ASN A 168 -7.18 -3.94 -4.08
C ASN A 168 -8.70 -4.12 -4.21
N LEU A 169 -9.37 -4.70 -3.22
CA LEU A 169 -10.83 -4.83 -3.19
C LEU A 169 -11.54 -3.48 -3.01
N THR A 170 -10.92 -2.53 -2.29
CA THR A 170 -11.49 -1.19 -2.07
C THR A 170 -11.28 -0.26 -3.27
N ASP A 171 -10.42 -0.61 -4.22
CA ASP A 171 -10.13 0.19 -5.44
C ASP A 171 -11.20 -0.01 -6.54
N GLY A 172 -12.46 0.09 -6.16
CA GLY A 172 -13.61 -0.06 -7.08
C GLY A 172 -14.23 1.26 -7.54
N LEU A 173 -13.98 2.37 -6.84
CA LEU A 173 -14.54 3.68 -7.13
C LEU A 173 -13.46 4.76 -7.14
N ASP A 174 -13.75 5.85 -7.88
CA ASP A 174 -12.85 7.00 -8.07
C ASP A 174 -12.41 7.58 -6.72
N GLY A 175 -11.11 7.56 -6.43
CA GLY A 175 -10.51 8.11 -5.23
C GLY A 175 -10.74 7.33 -3.92
N LEU A 176 -11.57 6.29 -3.92
CA LEU A 176 -11.99 5.61 -2.69
C LEU A 176 -10.84 4.92 -1.96
N ALA A 177 -9.94 4.24 -2.66
CA ALA A 177 -8.84 3.48 -2.03
C ALA A 177 -7.66 4.37 -1.61
N ILE A 178 -7.42 5.47 -2.32
CA ILE A 178 -6.26 6.34 -2.09
C ILE A 178 -6.33 7.06 -0.75
N MET A 179 -7.45 7.74 -0.48
CA MET A 179 -7.56 8.60 0.71
C MET A 179 -7.38 7.83 2.02
N PRO A 180 -8.08 6.70 2.23
CA PRO A 180 -7.85 5.89 3.41
C PRO A 180 -6.43 5.30 3.50
N SER A 181 -5.82 4.92 2.36
CA SER A 181 -4.42 4.45 2.35
C SER A 181 -3.46 5.55 2.83
N VAL A 182 -3.69 6.81 2.41
CA VAL A 182 -2.95 7.99 2.89
C VAL A 182 -3.14 8.19 4.40
N MET A 183 -4.37 8.05 4.90
CA MET A 183 -4.64 8.19 6.34
C MET A 183 -3.95 7.09 7.16
N VAL A 184 -4.00 5.84 6.70
CA VAL A 184 -3.30 4.72 7.35
C VAL A 184 -1.79 4.93 7.31
N ALA A 185 -1.22 5.37 6.18
CA ALA A 185 0.20 5.73 6.09
C ALA A 185 0.56 6.85 7.07
N GLY A 186 -0.30 7.85 7.25
CA GLY A 186 -0.11 8.92 8.23
C GLY A 186 -0.06 8.39 9.67
N GLY A 187 -0.99 7.54 10.05
CA GLY A 187 -1.02 6.90 11.36
C GLY A 187 0.22 6.04 11.62
N LEU A 188 0.58 5.18 10.66
CA LEU A 188 1.78 4.35 10.75
C LEU A 188 3.06 5.20 10.79
N GLY A 189 3.11 6.32 10.07
CA GLY A 189 4.24 7.25 10.10
C GLY A 189 4.46 7.89 11.46
N ILE A 190 3.39 8.29 12.15
CA ILE A 190 3.47 8.81 13.52
C ILE A 190 4.01 7.73 14.46
N ILE A 191 3.48 6.51 14.37
CA ILE A 191 3.93 5.39 15.19
C ILE A 191 5.40 5.05 14.91
N ALA A 192 5.82 5.04 13.64
CA ALA A 192 7.20 4.81 13.23
C ALA A 192 8.17 5.81 13.88
N TYR A 193 7.80 7.09 13.89
CA TYR A 193 8.59 8.12 14.53
C TYR A 193 8.70 7.93 16.04
N MET A 194 7.60 7.57 16.69
CA MET A 194 7.55 7.38 18.14
C MET A 194 8.29 6.10 18.57
N SER A 195 8.08 4.99 17.87
CA SER A 195 8.74 3.71 18.17
C SER A 195 10.22 3.71 17.83
N GLY A 196 10.65 4.50 16.85
CA GLY A 196 12.05 4.65 16.47
C GLY A 196 12.87 5.57 17.39
N ASN A 197 12.20 6.32 18.29
CA ASN A 197 12.87 7.25 19.20
C ASN A 197 12.74 6.76 20.66
N ILE A 198 13.85 6.50 21.32
CA ILE A 198 13.89 5.94 22.68
C ILE A 198 13.14 6.82 23.70
N ILE A 199 13.27 8.14 23.60
CA ILE A 199 12.63 9.08 24.55
C ILE A 199 11.11 9.01 24.43
N PHE A 200 10.59 9.00 23.20
CA PHE A 200 9.15 8.89 22.98
C PHE A 200 8.61 7.49 23.28
N ALA A 201 9.38 6.45 22.96
CA ALA A 201 8.98 5.08 23.24
C ALA A 201 8.85 4.85 24.77
N GLU A 202 9.82 5.30 25.56
CA GLU A 202 9.76 5.25 27.03
C GLU A 202 8.61 6.09 27.60
N TYR A 203 8.46 7.34 27.14
CA TYR A 203 7.38 8.22 27.61
C TYR A 203 5.98 7.66 27.36
N LEU A 204 5.76 7.06 26.18
CA LEU A 204 4.47 6.49 25.78
C LEU A 204 4.27 5.04 26.26
N ASN A 205 5.30 4.44 26.84
CA ASN A 205 5.34 3.03 27.24
C ASN A 205 4.94 2.11 26.06
N ILE A 206 5.64 2.29 24.92
CA ILE A 206 5.53 1.45 23.73
C ILE A 206 6.87 0.80 23.41
N ALA A 207 6.88 -0.23 22.58
CA ALA A 207 8.11 -0.90 22.18
C ALA A 207 9.07 0.07 21.45
N TYR A 208 10.32 0.12 21.89
CA TYR A 208 11.38 0.81 21.15
C TYR A 208 11.90 -0.11 20.05
N LEU A 209 11.78 0.32 18.81
CA LEU A 209 12.17 -0.43 17.61
C LEU A 209 13.19 0.40 16.80
N PRO A 210 14.49 0.20 17.04
CA PRO A 210 15.53 1.02 16.42
C PRO A 210 15.54 0.87 14.89
N GLY A 211 15.69 1.98 14.17
CA GLY A 211 15.72 2.03 12.72
C GLY A 211 14.35 2.15 12.06
N THR A 212 13.24 2.05 12.81
CA THR A 212 11.89 2.19 12.26
C THR A 212 11.52 3.63 11.96
N GLU A 213 12.23 4.61 12.48
CA GLU A 213 12.06 6.04 12.18
C GLU A 213 12.18 6.36 10.68
N GLU A 214 12.94 5.58 9.93
CA GLU A 214 13.06 5.74 8.47
C GLU A 214 11.77 5.40 7.73
N LEU A 215 10.88 4.59 8.31
CA LEU A 215 9.57 4.33 7.71
C LEU A 215 8.70 5.59 7.64
N LEU A 216 8.94 6.60 8.49
CA LEU A 216 8.29 7.90 8.38
C LEU A 216 8.55 8.57 7.02
N ILE A 217 9.73 8.37 6.43
CA ILE A 217 10.07 8.93 5.12
C ILE A 217 9.23 8.25 4.03
N ILE A 218 9.06 6.92 4.12
CA ILE A 218 8.20 6.15 3.21
C ILE A 218 6.74 6.58 3.36
N CYS A 219 6.26 6.70 4.61
CA CYS A 219 4.91 7.19 4.88
C CYS A 219 4.69 8.59 4.30
N GLY A 220 5.67 9.49 4.45
CA GLY A 220 5.64 10.81 3.83
C GLY A 220 5.57 10.74 2.32
N ALA A 221 6.39 9.89 1.69
CA ALA A 221 6.35 9.67 0.24
C ALA A 221 5.00 9.13 -0.23
N LEU A 222 4.42 8.15 0.49
CA LEU A 222 3.09 7.59 0.19
C LEU A 222 1.99 8.64 0.31
N ILE A 223 2.04 9.49 1.35
CA ILE A 223 1.10 10.60 1.54
C ILE A 223 1.20 11.59 0.38
N GLY A 224 2.42 12.02 0.05
CA GLY A 224 2.66 12.97 -1.03
C GLY A 224 2.22 12.45 -2.39
N ALA A 225 2.62 11.23 -2.73
CA ALA A 225 2.24 10.57 -3.98
C ALA A 225 0.72 10.32 -4.04
N GLY A 226 0.11 9.86 -2.94
CA GLY A 226 -1.33 9.61 -2.85
C GLY A 226 -2.15 10.88 -3.05
N ILE A 227 -1.82 11.97 -2.36
CA ILE A 227 -2.49 13.27 -2.53
C ILE A 227 -2.29 13.82 -3.95
N GLY A 228 -1.07 13.71 -4.50
CA GLY A 228 -0.79 14.12 -5.87
C GLY A 228 -1.55 13.30 -6.90
N PHE A 229 -1.67 12.00 -6.70
CA PHE A 229 -2.45 11.12 -7.57
C PHE A 229 -3.95 11.36 -7.45
N LEU A 230 -4.45 11.64 -6.25
CA LEU A 230 -5.86 11.94 -6.00
C LEU A 230 -6.35 13.11 -6.84
N TRP A 231 -5.49 14.07 -7.17
CA TRP A 231 -5.81 15.18 -8.08
C TRP A 231 -6.31 14.71 -9.45
N PHE A 232 -5.82 13.58 -9.93
CA PHE A 232 -6.20 12.99 -11.22
C PHE A 232 -7.24 11.87 -11.08
N ASN A 233 -7.39 11.31 -9.87
CA ASN A 233 -8.26 10.15 -9.61
C ASN A 233 -9.58 10.52 -8.92
N THR A 234 -9.79 11.80 -8.53
CA THR A 234 -11.10 12.27 -8.05
C THR A 234 -12.13 12.26 -9.16
N TYR A 235 -13.40 12.07 -8.77
CA TYR A 235 -14.53 12.05 -9.72
C TYR A 235 -14.69 13.37 -10.50
N PRO A 236 -14.84 13.36 -11.84
CA PRO A 236 -14.67 12.21 -12.71
C PRO A 236 -13.19 11.87 -12.94
N ALA A 237 -12.78 10.62 -12.67
CA ALA A 237 -11.39 10.22 -12.71
C ALA A 237 -10.79 10.29 -14.13
N GLN A 238 -9.63 10.93 -14.23
CA GLN A 238 -8.83 10.99 -15.47
C GLN A 238 -7.98 9.72 -15.65
N ILE A 239 -7.66 9.02 -14.55
CA ILE A 239 -6.90 7.78 -14.55
C ILE A 239 -7.26 6.94 -13.33
N PHE A 240 -7.34 5.62 -13.50
CA PHE A 240 -7.49 4.65 -12.41
C PHE A 240 -6.15 4.15 -11.92
N MET A 241 -6.09 3.85 -10.61
CA MET A 241 -4.88 3.34 -9.97
C MET A 241 -4.48 1.98 -10.52
N GLY A 242 -5.44 1.08 -10.67
CA GLY A 242 -5.26 -0.30 -11.13
C GLY A 242 -4.59 -1.20 -10.09
N ASP A 243 -4.44 -2.48 -10.46
CA ASP A 243 -3.82 -3.49 -9.60
C ASP A 243 -2.36 -3.17 -9.29
N VAL A 244 -1.67 -2.43 -10.17
CA VAL A 244 -0.30 -1.94 -9.94
C VAL A 244 -0.22 -1.14 -8.64
N GLY A 245 -1.11 -0.18 -8.48
CA GLY A 245 -1.09 0.72 -7.32
C GLY A 245 -1.68 0.07 -6.08
N SER A 246 -2.88 -0.52 -6.20
CA SER A 246 -3.62 -1.04 -5.06
C SER A 246 -2.88 -2.19 -4.35
N LEU A 247 -2.31 -3.14 -5.10
CA LEU A 247 -1.55 -4.24 -4.51
C LEU A 247 -0.27 -3.76 -3.82
N SER A 248 0.45 -2.84 -4.45
CA SER A 248 1.71 -2.33 -3.90
C SER A 248 1.50 -1.44 -2.68
N LEU A 249 0.50 -0.56 -2.70
CA LEU A 249 0.15 0.27 -1.54
C LEU A 249 -0.26 -0.60 -0.35
N GLY A 250 -1.15 -1.57 -0.57
CA GLY A 250 -1.57 -2.49 0.48
C GLY A 250 -0.41 -3.33 1.04
N ALA A 251 0.50 -3.81 0.19
CA ALA A 251 1.70 -4.54 0.62
C ALA A 251 2.66 -3.65 1.43
N ALA A 252 2.83 -2.39 1.03
CA ALA A 252 3.63 -1.42 1.78
C ALA A 252 3.04 -1.16 3.17
N LEU A 253 1.73 -0.89 3.26
CA LEU A 253 1.04 -0.66 4.53
C LEU A 253 1.12 -1.89 5.44
N GLY A 254 0.87 -3.09 4.89
CA GLY A 254 1.00 -4.35 5.63
C GLY A 254 2.41 -4.61 6.12
N GLY A 255 3.41 -4.38 5.26
CA GLY A 255 4.83 -4.52 5.60
C GLY A 255 5.27 -3.54 6.69
N MET A 256 4.85 -2.28 6.60
CA MET A 256 5.13 -1.27 7.64
C MET A 256 4.48 -1.65 8.97
N ALA A 257 3.23 -2.11 8.98
CA ALA A 257 2.57 -2.53 10.21
C ALA A 257 3.26 -3.74 10.86
N VAL A 258 3.73 -4.69 10.06
CA VAL A 258 4.52 -5.84 10.54
C VAL A 258 5.84 -5.38 11.17
N ILE A 259 6.58 -4.48 10.54
CA ILE A 259 7.84 -3.95 11.08
C ILE A 259 7.60 -3.15 12.37
N LEU A 260 6.52 -2.37 12.42
CA LEU A 260 6.14 -1.56 13.58
C LEU A 260 5.42 -2.33 14.68
N ARG A 261 5.13 -3.63 14.49
CA ARG A 261 4.35 -4.47 15.40
C ARG A 261 2.94 -3.91 15.68
N GLN A 262 2.34 -3.32 14.65
CA GLN A 262 1.03 -2.67 14.72
C GLN A 262 -0.02 -3.43 13.89
N GLU A 263 0.04 -4.74 13.90
CA GLU A 263 -0.82 -5.62 13.11
C GLU A 263 -2.29 -5.44 13.50
N VAL A 264 -2.57 -5.35 14.79
CA VAL A 264 -3.94 -5.18 15.30
C VAL A 264 -4.49 -3.79 14.95
N ILE A 265 -3.67 -2.76 15.08
CA ILE A 265 -4.07 -1.39 14.70
C ILE A 265 -4.34 -1.31 13.20
N LEU A 266 -3.49 -1.93 12.37
CA LEU A 266 -3.74 -2.01 10.94
C LEU A 266 -5.04 -2.74 10.62
N ALA A 267 -5.35 -3.85 11.33
CA ALA A 267 -6.60 -4.58 11.14
C ALA A 267 -7.83 -3.72 11.48
N ILE A 268 -7.76 -2.90 12.53
CA ILE A 268 -8.82 -1.95 12.90
C ILE A 268 -8.98 -0.86 11.83
N MET A 269 -7.87 -0.22 11.43
CA MET A 269 -7.87 0.84 10.40
C MET A 269 -8.28 0.29 9.03
N GLY A 270 -7.77 -0.89 8.65
CA GLY A 270 -8.10 -1.56 7.40
C GLY A 270 -9.50 -2.14 7.37
N GLY A 271 -10.03 -2.59 8.51
CA GLY A 271 -11.41 -3.04 8.65
C GLY A 271 -12.40 -1.90 8.40
N CYS A 272 -12.08 -0.69 8.83
CA CYS A 272 -12.87 0.50 8.52
C CYS A 272 -12.93 0.78 7.01
N LEU A 273 -11.82 0.56 6.30
CA LEU A 273 -11.73 0.68 4.84
C LEU A 273 -12.68 -0.27 4.10
N LEU A 274 -12.64 -1.53 4.49
CA LEU A 274 -13.50 -2.56 3.88
C LEU A 274 -14.98 -2.33 4.17
N TYR A 275 -15.31 -1.85 5.37
CA TYR A 275 -16.69 -1.59 5.78
C TYR A 275 -17.31 -0.38 5.08
N THR A 276 -16.53 0.65 4.77
CA THR A 276 -16.99 1.87 4.09
C THR A 276 -17.03 1.72 2.56
N SER A 277 -16.50 0.63 2.01
CA SER A 277 -16.61 0.33 0.57
C SER A 277 -18.05 -0.04 0.23
N PRO A 278 -18.71 0.66 -0.73
CA PRO A 278 -20.07 0.34 -1.14
C PRO A 278 -20.12 -1.09 -1.68
N SER A 279 -21.05 -1.86 -1.11
CA SER A 279 -21.35 -3.23 -1.56
C SER A 279 -22.28 -3.18 -2.78
N PRO A 280 -22.20 -4.15 -3.72
CA PRO A 280 -23.20 -4.28 -4.77
C PRO A 280 -24.65 -4.38 -4.27
N ARG A 281 -24.85 -4.73 -2.97
CA ARG A 281 -26.18 -4.73 -2.34
C ARG A 281 -26.69 -3.34 -1.99
N ASP A 282 -25.82 -2.34 -1.86
CA ASP A 282 -26.22 -0.97 -1.50
C ASP A 282 -26.86 -0.27 -2.70
N ASP A 283 -26.53 -0.70 -3.93
CA ASP A 283 -27.11 -0.20 -5.16
C ASP A 283 -28.54 -0.74 -5.40
N GLU A 284 -28.93 -1.85 -4.73
CA GLU A 284 -30.30 -2.41 -4.80
C GLU A 284 -31.28 -1.72 -3.81
N LEU A 285 -30.76 -0.90 -2.87
CA LEU A 285 -31.53 -0.23 -1.83
C LEU A 285 -31.75 1.26 -2.10
N SER A 286 -31.17 1.81 -3.18
CA SER A 286 -31.30 3.21 -3.63
C SER A 286 -32.16 3.31 -4.88
#